data_597be7457ded399261a6cd641a713bc1
#
_entry.id   597be7457ded399261a6cd641a713bc1
#
_cell.length_a   1.000
_cell.length_b   1.000
_cell.length_c   1.000
_cell.angle_alpha   90.00
_cell.angle_beta   90.00
_cell.angle_gamma   90.00
#
_symmetry.space_group_name_H-M   'P 1'
#
loop_
_entity.id
_entity.type
_entity.pdbx_description
1 polymer ?
#
loop_
_entity_poly.entity_id
_entity_poly.type
_entity_poly.pdbx_seq_one_letter_code
_entity_poly.pdbx_strand_id
1 'polypeptide(L)'
;VAILAGSAVIGVYGMKQDSADGRLLMWKITGKAIAEHPGGTGLGSFPAAYAGAQVEYFGTGAATDKEKLVAGCPEYAFNEYLQIGLEQGIGGLIVFVLLLGSICYCGIKSGQNGAVGGILALAVFAVSSYPLQLPSFWIAIVFLGAICATKNNTRPAPSREGKRYYQMLLTKAGIVIIALTGIIIFSIQKGQYEVYKQWGRMQMLYNNRAYESVAEDYAALHDRLKHKPEFLFEEAQCLNKTGQYAAAVQVLERAKQLSGDPMIRYMIAKNRQAAKEFQEAEKELLHAIEILPERLYPYYLLAKLYAEPDFYQPDKLQAATYAVLTKEPKVESRAIMEMREEIKKILEKK
;
A
#
# COMPACT_ATOMS: atom_id res chain seq x y z
N VAL A 1 -16.33 -0.86 34.88
CA VAL A 1 -15.20 -0.95 33.91
C VAL A 1 -15.75 -1.19 32.50
N ALA A 2 -16.63 -2.18 32.25
CA ALA A 2 -17.17 -2.48 30.91
C ALA A 2 -18.00 -1.33 30.31
N ILE A 3 -18.80 -0.61 31.13
CA ILE A 3 -19.60 0.54 30.67
C ILE A 3 -18.70 1.74 30.32
N LEU A 4 -17.65 2.01 31.09
CA LEU A 4 -16.67 3.06 30.80
C LEU A 4 -15.84 2.75 29.57
N ALA A 5 -15.50 1.48 29.33
CA ALA A 5 -14.82 1.05 28.10
C ALA A 5 -15.74 1.19 26.88
N GLY A 6 -17.03 0.83 27.03
CA GLY A 6 -18.03 0.99 25.95
C GLY A 6 -18.28 2.46 25.59
N SER A 7 -18.42 3.35 26.57
CA SER A 7 -18.61 4.78 26.31
C SER A 7 -17.36 5.46 25.73
N ALA A 8 -16.16 5.04 26.14
CA ALA A 8 -14.92 5.52 25.54
C ALA A 8 -14.78 5.08 24.06
N VAL A 9 -15.13 3.84 23.73
CA VAL A 9 -15.13 3.33 22.35
C VAL A 9 -16.13 4.11 21.48
N ILE A 10 -17.33 4.35 21.97
CA ILE A 10 -18.37 5.14 21.25
C ILE A 10 -17.91 6.59 21.06
N GLY A 11 -17.31 7.20 22.10
CA GLY A 11 -16.78 8.56 22.03
C GLY A 11 -15.63 8.71 21.02
N VAL A 12 -14.69 7.76 20.99
CA VAL A 12 -13.58 7.72 20.03
C VAL A 12 -14.09 7.46 18.60
N TYR A 13 -15.09 6.59 18.44
CA TYR A 13 -15.75 6.35 17.16
C TYR A 13 -16.39 7.64 16.64
N GLY A 14 -17.16 8.36 17.44
CA GLY A 14 -17.80 9.62 17.05
C GLY A 14 -16.82 10.74 16.67
N MET A 15 -15.62 10.77 17.28
CA MET A 15 -14.56 11.75 16.97
C MET A 15 -13.80 11.45 15.67
N LYS A 16 -13.80 10.20 15.19
CA LYS A 16 -13.06 9.75 14.00
C LYS A 16 -13.92 8.87 13.08
N GLN A 17 -15.18 9.19 12.97
CA GLN A 17 -16.18 8.38 12.26
C GLN A 17 -15.75 8.07 10.82
N ASP A 18 -15.32 9.07 10.05
CA ASP A 18 -14.88 8.86 8.66
C ASP A 18 -13.68 7.91 8.55
N SER A 19 -12.77 7.96 9.53
CA SER A 19 -11.62 7.05 9.56
C SER A 19 -12.04 5.61 9.91
N ALA A 20 -13.03 5.44 10.77
CA ALA A 20 -13.57 4.13 11.13
C ALA A 20 -14.37 3.53 9.95
N ASP A 21 -15.24 4.32 9.34
CA ASP A 21 -16.03 3.92 8.18
C ASP A 21 -15.14 3.58 6.98
N GLY A 22 -14.08 4.34 6.76
CA GLY A 22 -13.08 4.03 5.72
C GLY A 22 -12.37 2.69 5.95
N ARG A 23 -12.06 2.33 7.20
CA ARG A 23 -11.50 1.01 7.53
C ARG A 23 -12.51 -0.12 7.33
N LEU A 24 -13.75 0.08 7.75
CA LEU A 24 -14.80 -0.91 7.54
C LEU A 24 -15.05 -1.18 6.06
N LEU A 25 -15.09 -0.12 5.23
CA LEU A 25 -15.18 -0.26 3.79
C LEU A 25 -13.99 -1.05 3.24
N MET A 26 -12.77 -0.68 3.64
CA MET A 26 -11.55 -1.36 3.22
C MET A 26 -11.57 -2.85 3.57
N TRP A 27 -11.96 -3.21 4.80
CA TRP A 27 -12.07 -4.60 5.23
C TRP A 27 -13.14 -5.37 4.45
N LYS A 28 -14.28 -4.73 4.17
CA LYS A 28 -15.36 -5.29 3.34
C LYS A 28 -14.88 -5.62 1.93
N ILE A 29 -14.21 -4.67 1.28
CA ILE A 29 -13.67 -4.84 -0.08
C ILE A 29 -12.55 -5.91 -0.08
N THR A 30 -11.62 -5.83 0.89
CA THR A 30 -10.55 -6.83 1.01
C THR A 30 -11.10 -8.24 1.22
N GLY A 31 -12.14 -8.38 2.05
CA GLY A 31 -12.80 -9.68 2.27
C GLY A 31 -13.41 -10.26 0.99
N LYS A 32 -14.02 -9.43 0.14
CA LYS A 32 -14.51 -9.84 -1.19
C LYS A 32 -13.35 -10.27 -2.10
N ALA A 33 -12.29 -9.47 -2.17
CA ALA A 33 -11.12 -9.78 -2.96
C ALA A 33 -10.45 -11.11 -2.56
N ILE A 34 -10.42 -11.44 -1.25
CA ILE A 34 -9.95 -12.75 -0.76
C ILE A 34 -10.85 -13.89 -1.26
N ALA A 35 -12.17 -13.70 -1.27
CA ALA A 35 -13.11 -14.72 -1.74
C ALA A 35 -12.96 -14.99 -3.24
N GLU A 36 -12.63 -13.98 -4.04
CA GLU A 36 -12.38 -14.09 -5.48
C GLU A 36 -10.98 -14.65 -5.78
N HIS A 37 -10.00 -14.38 -4.91
CA HIS A 37 -8.62 -14.85 -5.04
C HIS A 37 -8.15 -15.67 -3.83
N PRO A 38 -8.76 -16.84 -3.55
CA PRO A 38 -8.44 -17.64 -2.35
C PRO A 38 -6.99 -18.17 -2.32
N GLY A 39 -6.32 -18.24 -3.47
CA GLY A 39 -4.89 -18.59 -3.58
C GLY A 39 -3.94 -17.42 -3.30
N GLY A 40 -4.45 -16.21 -3.16
CA GLY A 40 -3.70 -14.97 -2.98
C GLY A 40 -3.33 -14.29 -4.29
N THR A 41 -3.00 -12.99 -4.19
CA THR A 41 -2.66 -12.12 -5.33
C THR A 41 -1.15 -11.86 -5.46
N GLY A 42 -0.36 -12.35 -4.50
CA GLY A 42 1.09 -12.17 -4.44
C GLY A 42 1.54 -11.19 -3.35
N LEU A 43 2.75 -11.38 -2.84
CA LEU A 43 3.33 -10.51 -1.82
C LEU A 43 3.49 -9.07 -2.34
N GLY A 44 3.06 -8.08 -1.53
CA GLY A 44 3.12 -6.67 -1.86
C GLY A 44 2.11 -6.22 -2.92
N SER A 45 1.15 -7.07 -3.29
CA SER A 45 0.12 -6.74 -4.30
C SER A 45 -1.10 -6.04 -3.71
N PHE A 46 -1.20 -5.89 -2.39
CA PHE A 46 -2.38 -5.34 -1.72
C PHE A 46 -2.88 -4.03 -2.35
N PRO A 47 -2.05 -3.00 -2.64
CA PRO A 47 -2.57 -1.73 -3.14
C PRO A 47 -3.27 -1.84 -4.50
N ALA A 48 -2.69 -2.62 -5.42
CA ALA A 48 -3.25 -2.80 -6.76
C ALA A 48 -4.47 -3.73 -6.74
N ALA A 49 -4.41 -4.85 -5.99
CA ALA A 49 -5.51 -5.80 -5.86
C ALA A 49 -6.73 -5.16 -5.18
N TYR A 50 -6.50 -4.38 -4.12
CA TYR A 50 -7.55 -3.62 -3.44
C TYR A 50 -8.22 -2.61 -4.37
N ALA A 51 -7.44 -1.83 -5.15
CA ALA A 51 -8.00 -0.85 -6.08
C ALA A 51 -8.87 -1.53 -7.16
N GLY A 52 -8.45 -2.68 -7.70
CA GLY A 52 -9.25 -3.47 -8.63
C GLY A 52 -10.58 -3.92 -8.01
N ALA A 53 -10.53 -4.51 -6.82
CA ALA A 53 -11.73 -4.95 -6.10
C ALA A 53 -12.65 -3.77 -5.70
N GLN A 54 -12.09 -2.57 -5.43
CA GLN A 54 -12.86 -1.36 -5.16
C GLN A 54 -13.65 -0.89 -6.39
N VAL A 55 -13.02 -0.89 -7.58
CA VAL A 55 -13.68 -0.59 -8.85
C VAL A 55 -14.83 -1.56 -9.09
N GLU A 56 -14.59 -2.84 -8.93
CA GLU A 56 -15.61 -3.87 -9.09
C GLU A 56 -16.77 -3.68 -8.11
N TYR A 57 -16.46 -3.45 -6.82
CA TYR A 57 -17.48 -3.18 -5.81
C TYR A 57 -18.33 -1.95 -6.15
N PHE A 58 -17.72 -0.86 -6.59
CA PHE A 58 -18.47 0.35 -6.97
C PHE A 58 -19.27 0.14 -8.26
N GLY A 59 -18.76 -0.65 -9.19
CA GLY A 59 -19.46 -1.03 -10.42
C GLY A 59 -20.73 -1.85 -10.21
N THR A 60 -20.85 -2.58 -9.08
CA THR A 60 -22.10 -3.30 -8.75
C THR A 60 -23.29 -2.40 -8.42
N GLY A 61 -23.07 -1.10 -8.18
CA GLY A 61 -24.10 -0.17 -7.71
C GLY A 61 -24.56 -0.38 -6.25
N ALA A 62 -23.96 -1.34 -5.54
CA ALA A 62 -24.30 -1.63 -4.14
C ALA A 62 -23.63 -0.67 -3.13
N ALA A 63 -22.68 0.15 -3.59
CA ALA A 63 -21.98 1.08 -2.73
C ALA A 63 -22.85 2.30 -2.41
N THR A 64 -22.89 2.67 -1.12
CA THR A 64 -23.55 3.89 -0.66
C THR A 64 -22.71 5.13 -0.98
N ASP A 65 -23.35 6.31 -1.04
CA ASP A 65 -22.64 7.56 -1.27
C ASP A 65 -21.61 7.84 -0.15
N LYS A 66 -21.92 7.45 1.09
CA LYS A 66 -21.00 7.52 2.22
C LYS A 66 -19.76 6.65 2.00
N GLU A 67 -19.92 5.43 1.51
CA GLU A 67 -18.79 4.55 1.16
C GLU A 67 -17.91 5.15 0.06
N LYS A 68 -18.51 5.73 -0.98
CA LYS A 68 -17.78 6.41 -2.05
C LYS A 68 -17.00 7.63 -1.52
N LEU A 69 -17.60 8.39 -0.58
CA LEU A 69 -16.96 9.57 0.01
C LEU A 69 -15.74 9.20 0.88
N VAL A 70 -15.82 8.13 1.68
CA VAL A 70 -14.73 7.69 2.56
C VAL A 70 -13.70 6.82 1.85
N ALA A 71 -13.95 6.43 0.60
CA ALA A 71 -13.04 5.62 -0.21
C ALA A 71 -11.64 6.24 -0.33
N GLY A 72 -10.65 5.38 -0.37
CA GLY A 72 -9.25 5.74 -0.50
C GLY A 72 -8.46 4.69 -1.27
N CYS A 73 -7.16 4.96 -1.45
CA CYS A 73 -6.20 4.02 -2.03
C CYS A 73 -5.17 3.67 -0.95
N PRO A 74 -5.48 2.74 -0.04
CA PRO A 74 -4.60 2.39 1.07
C PRO A 74 -3.42 1.54 0.57
N GLU A 75 -2.26 1.75 1.20
CA GLU A 75 -1.07 0.91 0.99
C GLU A 75 -1.15 -0.41 1.78
N TYR A 76 -1.92 -0.42 2.88
CA TYR A 76 -2.08 -1.56 3.79
C TYR A 76 -3.54 -1.73 4.19
N ALA A 77 -3.94 -2.98 4.48
CA ALA A 77 -5.29 -3.30 4.92
C ALA A 77 -5.67 -2.76 6.31
N PHE A 78 -4.73 -2.23 7.09
CA PHE A 78 -4.90 -1.93 8.52
C PHE A 78 -5.50 -3.11 9.30
N ASN A 79 -5.22 -4.31 8.81
CA ASN A 79 -5.55 -5.60 9.40
C ASN A 79 -4.64 -6.64 8.75
N GLU A 80 -3.66 -7.15 9.50
CA GLU A 80 -2.65 -8.07 8.97
C GLU A 80 -3.24 -9.40 8.49
N TYR A 81 -4.31 -9.85 9.13
CA TYR A 81 -4.96 -11.10 8.74
C TYR A 81 -5.62 -10.97 7.36
N LEU A 82 -6.27 -9.85 7.10
CA LEU A 82 -6.86 -9.56 5.79
C LEU A 82 -5.76 -9.33 4.74
N GLN A 83 -4.68 -8.65 5.09
CA GLN A 83 -3.57 -8.43 4.16
C GLN A 83 -2.89 -9.74 3.78
N ILE A 84 -2.57 -10.60 4.76
CA ILE A 84 -2.01 -11.93 4.51
C ILE A 84 -3.00 -12.79 3.70
N GLY A 85 -4.29 -12.73 4.04
CA GLY A 85 -5.33 -13.45 3.30
C GLY A 85 -5.43 -13.03 1.84
N LEU A 86 -5.29 -11.74 1.52
CA LEU A 86 -5.31 -11.25 0.15
C LEU A 86 -4.00 -11.57 -0.60
N GLU A 87 -2.85 -11.33 0.03
CA GLU A 87 -1.55 -11.48 -0.64
C GLU A 87 -1.08 -12.94 -0.74
N GLN A 88 -1.23 -13.71 0.33
CA GLN A 88 -0.73 -15.09 0.44
C GLN A 88 -1.84 -16.14 0.39
N GLY A 89 -3.08 -15.70 0.25
CA GLY A 89 -4.25 -16.55 0.21
C GLY A 89 -4.65 -17.13 1.58
N ILE A 90 -5.73 -17.90 1.57
CA ILE A 90 -6.27 -18.56 2.77
C ILE A 90 -5.24 -19.52 3.38
N GLY A 91 -4.46 -20.21 2.55
CA GLY A 91 -3.40 -21.10 3.01
C GLY A 91 -2.32 -20.39 3.82
N GLY A 92 -1.83 -19.23 3.35
CA GLY A 92 -0.88 -18.39 4.06
C GLY A 92 -1.44 -17.87 5.39
N LEU A 93 -2.69 -17.45 5.40
CA LEU A 93 -3.38 -17.01 6.61
C LEU A 93 -3.49 -18.14 7.66
N ILE A 94 -3.86 -19.36 7.23
CA ILE A 94 -3.93 -20.53 8.13
C ILE A 94 -2.55 -20.82 8.74
N VAL A 95 -1.50 -20.83 7.92
CA VAL A 95 -0.11 -21.06 8.39
C VAL A 95 0.30 -20.00 9.40
N PHE A 96 -0.01 -18.73 9.14
CA PHE A 96 0.29 -17.61 10.04
C PHE A 96 -0.42 -17.77 11.40
N VAL A 97 -1.72 -18.08 11.41
CA VAL A 97 -2.49 -18.30 12.64
C VAL A 97 -1.98 -19.51 13.42
N LEU A 98 -1.67 -20.62 12.72
CA LEU A 98 -1.09 -21.82 13.34
C LEU A 98 0.30 -21.54 13.93
N LEU A 99 1.12 -20.71 13.29
CA LEU A 99 2.41 -20.29 13.82
C LEU A 99 2.26 -19.52 15.13
N LEU A 100 1.39 -18.49 15.17
CA LEU A 100 1.11 -17.74 16.40
C LEU A 100 0.55 -18.64 17.50
N GLY A 101 -0.39 -19.52 17.15
CA GLY A 101 -0.97 -20.51 18.08
C GLY A 101 0.08 -21.46 18.65
N SER A 102 1.00 -21.94 17.81
CA SER A 102 2.09 -22.84 18.24
C SER A 102 3.07 -22.14 19.19
N ILE A 103 3.42 -20.86 18.91
CA ILE A 103 4.26 -20.06 19.81
C ILE A 103 3.58 -19.88 21.17
N CYS A 104 2.29 -19.52 21.18
CA CYS A 104 1.52 -19.38 22.43
C CYS A 104 1.43 -20.71 23.20
N TYR A 105 1.13 -21.81 22.50
CA TYR A 105 1.08 -23.14 23.12
C TYR A 105 2.42 -23.54 23.77
N CYS A 106 3.53 -23.34 23.06
CA CYS A 106 4.86 -23.60 23.61
C CYS A 106 5.14 -22.73 24.82
N GLY A 107 4.79 -21.44 24.77
CA GLY A 107 4.99 -20.51 25.88
C GLY A 107 4.18 -20.86 27.14
N ILE A 108 2.91 -21.22 26.97
CA ILE A 108 2.06 -21.71 28.08
C ILE A 108 2.68 -22.97 28.71
N LYS A 109 3.04 -23.94 27.87
CA LYS A 109 3.65 -25.22 28.33
C LYS A 109 4.99 -25.02 29.04
N SER A 110 5.72 -23.96 28.68
CA SER A 110 7.01 -23.60 29.29
C SER A 110 6.86 -22.65 30.48
N GLY A 111 5.64 -22.22 30.86
CA GLY A 111 5.38 -21.28 31.95
C GLY A 111 5.77 -19.82 31.65
N GLN A 112 5.94 -19.47 30.37
CA GLN A 112 6.35 -18.13 29.91
C GLN A 112 5.14 -17.21 29.65
N ASN A 113 4.23 -17.11 30.64
CA ASN A 113 2.95 -16.44 30.50
C ASN A 113 3.09 -14.95 30.09
N GLY A 114 4.15 -14.26 30.56
CA GLY A 114 4.40 -12.86 30.17
C GLY A 114 4.72 -12.70 28.68
N ALA A 115 5.55 -13.60 28.13
CA ALA A 115 5.87 -13.60 26.69
C ALA A 115 4.64 -13.96 25.83
N VAL A 116 3.83 -14.93 26.29
CA VAL A 116 2.54 -15.27 25.65
C VAL A 116 1.61 -14.06 25.65
N GLY A 117 1.48 -13.33 26.76
CA GLY A 117 0.71 -12.09 26.84
C GLY A 117 1.19 -11.03 25.83
N GLY A 118 2.49 -10.90 25.64
CA GLY A 118 3.07 -10.01 24.61
C GLY A 118 2.72 -10.42 23.18
N ILE A 119 2.79 -11.73 22.85
CA ILE A 119 2.38 -12.25 21.51
C ILE A 119 0.87 -12.03 21.29
N LEU A 120 0.03 -12.29 22.29
CA LEU A 120 -1.42 -12.06 22.18
C LEU A 120 -1.74 -10.56 22.01
N ALA A 121 -1.05 -9.67 22.72
CA ALA A 121 -1.22 -8.23 22.55
C ALA A 121 -0.86 -7.77 21.12
N LEU A 122 0.24 -8.29 20.55
CA LEU A 122 0.62 -8.02 19.16
C LEU A 122 -0.41 -8.60 18.17
N ALA A 123 -0.93 -9.80 18.42
CA ALA A 123 -1.97 -10.43 17.61
C ALA A 123 -3.27 -9.62 17.60
N VAL A 124 -3.68 -9.08 18.75
CA VAL A 124 -4.85 -8.18 18.86
C VAL A 124 -4.58 -6.85 18.16
N PHE A 125 -3.38 -6.27 18.32
CA PHE A 125 -3.01 -5.03 17.63
C PHE A 125 -3.01 -5.19 16.11
N ALA A 126 -2.61 -6.37 15.61
CA ALA A 126 -2.62 -6.72 14.18
C ALA A 126 -4.01 -6.75 13.54
N VAL A 127 -5.11 -6.84 14.33
CA VAL A 127 -6.48 -6.78 13.83
C VAL A 127 -6.87 -5.39 13.31
N SER A 128 -6.27 -4.32 13.86
CA SER A 128 -6.67 -2.93 13.55
C SER A 128 -5.50 -2.05 13.12
N SER A 129 -4.36 -2.65 12.82
CA SER A 129 -3.12 -1.94 12.43
C SER A 129 -2.27 -2.80 11.49
N TYR A 130 -1.07 -2.32 11.16
CA TYR A 130 -0.11 -2.95 10.26
C TYR A 130 1.27 -3.18 10.92
N PRO A 131 1.36 -3.84 12.10
CA PRO A 131 2.62 -4.02 12.82
C PRO A 131 3.66 -4.82 12.02
N LEU A 132 3.25 -5.77 11.17
CA LEU A 132 4.18 -6.59 10.41
C LEU A 132 4.89 -5.82 9.28
N GLN A 133 4.45 -4.60 8.98
CA GLN A 133 5.13 -3.70 8.04
C GLN A 133 6.31 -2.96 8.71
N LEU A 134 6.42 -3.05 10.04
CA LEU A 134 7.44 -2.36 10.82
C LEU A 134 8.48 -3.35 11.36
N PRO A 135 9.78 -3.18 11.05
CA PRO A 135 10.84 -4.10 11.50
C PRO A 135 10.92 -4.30 13.03
N SER A 136 10.56 -3.28 13.81
CA SER A 136 10.55 -3.34 15.28
C SER A 136 9.59 -4.40 15.82
N PHE A 137 8.44 -4.60 15.18
CA PHE A 137 7.47 -5.62 15.59
C PHE A 137 7.94 -7.03 15.25
N TRP A 138 8.63 -7.20 14.12
CA TRP A 138 9.27 -8.48 13.79
C TRP A 138 10.31 -8.87 14.84
N ILE A 139 11.16 -7.92 15.25
CA ILE A 139 12.13 -8.15 16.33
C ILE A 139 11.41 -8.57 17.61
N ALA A 140 10.32 -7.88 17.98
CA ALA A 140 9.54 -8.22 19.16
C ALA A 140 8.92 -9.62 19.08
N ILE A 141 8.30 -9.98 17.93
CA ILE A 141 7.69 -11.32 17.72
C ILE A 141 8.75 -12.42 17.81
N VAL A 142 9.90 -12.24 17.15
CA VAL A 142 10.99 -13.23 17.18
C VAL A 142 11.56 -13.38 18.59
N PHE A 143 11.78 -12.25 19.29
CA PHE A 143 12.30 -12.27 20.67
C PHE A 143 11.33 -12.96 21.64
N LEU A 144 10.06 -12.56 21.64
CA LEU A 144 9.03 -13.18 22.47
C LEU A 144 8.82 -14.66 22.11
N GLY A 145 8.83 -14.99 20.82
CA GLY A 145 8.73 -16.36 20.33
C GLY A 145 9.90 -17.23 20.80
N ALA A 146 11.13 -16.68 20.79
CA ALA A 146 12.30 -17.37 21.32
C ALA A 146 12.16 -17.66 22.81
N ILE A 147 11.67 -16.69 23.61
CA ILE A 147 11.38 -16.88 25.04
C ILE A 147 10.33 -18.00 25.22
N CYS A 148 9.24 -17.99 24.45
CA CYS A 148 8.20 -19.02 24.50
C CYS A 148 8.74 -20.43 24.17
N ALA A 149 9.74 -20.52 23.31
CA ALA A 149 10.37 -21.78 22.92
C ALA A 149 11.37 -22.30 23.98
N THR A 150 11.81 -21.47 24.93
CA THR A 150 12.75 -21.89 25.98
C THR A 150 12.05 -22.75 27.02
N LYS A 151 12.52 -24.00 27.18
CA LYS A 151 12.05 -24.89 28.23
C LYS A 151 12.55 -24.43 29.60
N ASN A 152 11.65 -24.22 30.53
CA ASN A 152 12.00 -24.00 31.93
C ASN A 152 12.48 -25.33 32.55
N ASN A 153 13.76 -25.69 32.31
CA ASN A 153 14.38 -26.90 32.86
C ASN A 153 14.71 -26.71 34.33
N THR A 154 13.70 -26.78 35.20
CA THR A 154 13.90 -26.77 36.66
C THR A 154 14.43 -28.11 37.22
N ARG A 155 14.56 -29.15 36.41
CA ARG A 155 15.16 -30.45 36.81
C ARG A 155 16.28 -30.82 35.83
N PRO A 156 17.53 -31.02 36.33
CA PRO A 156 18.58 -31.58 35.50
C PRO A 156 18.17 -33.04 35.15
N ALA A 157 17.91 -33.29 33.86
CA ALA A 157 17.70 -34.65 33.40
C ALA A 157 19.02 -35.45 33.59
N PRO A 158 18.97 -36.74 34.00
CA PRO A 158 20.15 -37.58 34.11
C PRO A 158 20.87 -37.60 32.76
N SER A 159 22.07 -37.04 32.73
CA SER A 159 22.84 -36.83 31.52
C SER A 159 23.45 -38.18 31.07
N ARG A 160 22.94 -38.71 29.96
CA ARG A 160 23.75 -39.59 29.11
C ARG A 160 24.75 -38.68 28.39
N GLU A 161 26.05 -38.75 28.70
CA GLU A 161 27.11 -37.86 28.16
C GLU A 161 27.08 -37.71 26.65
N GLY A 162 26.76 -38.78 25.90
CA GLY A 162 26.61 -38.72 24.45
C GLY A 162 25.51 -37.78 23.94
N LYS A 163 24.34 -37.70 24.63
CA LYS A 163 23.27 -36.79 24.25
C LYS A 163 23.67 -35.31 24.45
N ARG A 164 24.43 -34.99 25.48
CA ARG A 164 24.90 -33.66 25.78
C ARG A 164 25.90 -33.14 24.74
N TYR A 165 26.79 -34.04 24.26
CA TYR A 165 27.73 -33.74 23.19
C TYR A 165 27.01 -33.42 21.87
N TYR A 166 26.06 -34.25 21.45
CA TYR A 166 25.25 -34.00 20.25
C TYR A 166 24.42 -32.70 20.34
N GLN A 167 23.82 -32.40 21.48
CA GLN A 167 23.08 -31.15 21.67
C GLN A 167 24.02 -29.95 21.58
N MET A 168 25.23 -30.03 22.16
CA MET A 168 26.22 -28.95 22.09
C MET A 168 26.72 -28.75 20.64
N LEU A 169 26.91 -29.85 19.89
CA LEU A 169 27.32 -29.79 18.48
C LEU A 169 26.24 -29.15 17.62
N LEU A 170 24.96 -29.55 17.79
CA LEU A 170 23.81 -28.99 17.08
C LEU A 170 23.63 -27.48 17.39
N THR A 171 23.82 -27.09 18.67
CA THR A 171 23.73 -25.67 19.06
C THR A 171 24.85 -24.86 18.40
N LYS A 172 26.09 -25.34 18.40
CA LYS A 172 27.22 -24.67 17.73
C LYS A 172 27.00 -24.59 16.21
N ALA A 173 26.56 -25.66 15.59
CA ALA A 173 26.22 -25.66 14.16
C ALA A 173 25.10 -24.66 13.84
N GLY A 174 24.05 -24.59 14.66
CA GLY A 174 22.98 -23.59 14.55
C GLY A 174 23.49 -22.16 14.62
N ILE A 175 24.36 -21.85 15.60
CA ILE A 175 24.97 -20.52 15.74
C ILE A 175 25.78 -20.16 14.48
N VAL A 176 26.57 -21.10 13.95
CA VAL A 176 27.38 -20.88 12.72
C VAL A 176 26.46 -20.62 11.52
N ILE A 177 25.40 -21.39 11.35
CA ILE A 177 24.42 -21.20 10.27
C ILE A 177 23.77 -19.82 10.38
N ILE A 178 23.32 -19.42 11.57
CA ILE A 178 22.72 -18.09 11.79
C ILE A 178 23.72 -16.98 11.47
N ALA A 179 24.99 -17.12 11.90
CA ALA A 179 26.03 -16.14 11.61
C ALA A 179 26.32 -16.01 10.10
N LEU A 180 26.44 -17.14 9.40
CA LEU A 180 26.65 -17.17 7.94
C LEU A 180 25.46 -16.56 7.19
N THR A 181 24.23 -16.93 7.58
CA THR A 181 23.01 -16.34 7.02
C THR A 181 22.96 -14.83 7.25
N GLY A 182 23.33 -14.38 8.45
CA GLY A 182 23.43 -12.96 8.79
C GLY A 182 24.45 -12.20 7.90
N ILE A 183 25.62 -12.79 7.65
CA ILE A 183 26.65 -12.22 6.78
C ILE A 183 26.14 -12.11 5.33
N ILE A 184 25.47 -13.15 4.83
CA ILE A 184 24.88 -13.16 3.48
C ILE A 184 23.83 -12.07 3.34
N ILE A 185 22.88 -12.01 4.29
CA ILE A 185 21.84 -10.98 4.31
C ILE A 185 22.45 -9.59 4.37
N PHE A 186 23.44 -9.37 5.25
CA PHE A 186 24.13 -8.08 5.36
C PHE A 186 24.82 -7.66 4.06
N SER A 187 25.46 -8.61 3.37
CA SER A 187 26.13 -8.35 2.09
C SER A 187 25.15 -7.95 0.99
N ILE A 188 23.98 -8.60 0.93
CA ILE A 188 22.89 -8.25 0.01
C ILE A 188 22.31 -6.87 0.36
N GLN A 189 22.08 -6.60 1.63
CA GLN A 189 21.50 -5.35 2.12
C GLN A 189 22.41 -4.15 1.88
N LYS A 190 23.75 -4.32 1.94
CA LYS A 190 24.69 -3.25 1.64
C LYS A 190 24.54 -2.72 0.21
N GLY A 191 24.37 -3.61 -0.77
CA GLY A 191 24.12 -3.22 -2.16
C GLY A 191 22.79 -2.47 -2.35
N GLN A 192 21.76 -2.88 -1.64
CA GLN A 192 20.46 -2.19 -1.65
C GLN A 192 20.54 -0.82 -0.95
N TYR A 193 21.24 -0.72 0.17
CA TYR A 193 21.42 0.54 0.89
C TYR A 193 22.02 1.65 0.01
N GLU A 194 23.07 1.34 -0.77
CA GLU A 194 23.68 2.33 -1.66
C GLU A 194 22.70 2.79 -2.77
N VAL A 195 21.88 1.88 -3.30
CA VAL A 195 20.84 2.22 -4.28
C VAL A 195 19.80 3.18 -3.67
N TYR A 196 19.29 2.87 -2.47
CA TYR A 196 18.34 3.76 -1.79
C TYR A 196 18.95 5.10 -1.40
N LYS A 197 20.23 5.13 -1.05
CA LYS A 197 20.96 6.35 -0.75
C LYS A 197 21.14 7.23 -2.00
N GLN A 198 21.42 6.63 -3.16
CA GLN A 198 21.45 7.34 -4.43
C GLN A 198 20.07 7.92 -4.76
N TRP A 199 19.02 7.10 -4.67
CA TRP A 199 17.65 7.57 -4.88
C TRP A 199 17.30 8.75 -3.96
N GLY A 200 17.60 8.67 -2.66
CA GLY A 200 17.37 9.79 -1.74
C GLY A 200 18.08 11.10 -2.12
N ARG A 201 19.27 11.02 -2.74
CA ARG A 201 19.95 12.21 -3.28
C ARG A 201 19.24 12.77 -4.51
N MET A 202 18.80 11.90 -5.41
CA MET A 202 18.04 12.28 -6.60
C MET A 202 16.70 12.94 -6.23
N GLN A 203 16.01 12.43 -5.19
CA GLN A 203 14.77 13.01 -4.68
C GLN A 203 14.95 14.46 -4.21
N MET A 204 16.13 14.83 -3.68
CA MET A 204 16.39 16.23 -3.31
C MET A 204 16.37 17.15 -4.54
N LEU A 205 16.95 16.73 -5.65
CA LEU A 205 16.95 17.49 -6.92
C LEU A 205 15.58 17.45 -7.58
N TYR A 206 14.93 16.31 -7.58
CA TYR A 206 13.57 16.12 -8.06
C TYR A 206 12.58 17.07 -7.34
N ASN A 207 12.64 17.16 -6.02
CA ASN A 207 11.79 18.05 -5.22
C ASN A 207 12.08 19.53 -5.51
N ASN A 208 13.30 19.87 -5.94
CA ASN A 208 13.69 21.20 -6.43
C ASN A 208 13.35 21.40 -7.91
N ARG A 209 12.59 20.49 -8.54
CA ARG A 209 12.15 20.53 -9.94
C ARG A 209 13.28 20.47 -10.98
N ALA A 210 14.47 20.01 -10.59
CA ALA A 210 15.62 19.82 -11.47
C ALA A 210 15.52 18.50 -12.27
N TYR A 211 14.38 18.27 -12.94
CA TYR A 211 14.01 17.00 -13.56
C TYR A 211 15.01 16.56 -14.65
N GLU A 212 15.46 17.49 -15.49
CA GLU A 212 16.39 17.21 -16.58
C GLU A 212 17.74 16.72 -16.07
N SER A 213 18.21 17.26 -14.95
CA SER A 213 19.52 16.92 -14.37
C SER A 213 19.57 15.52 -13.73
N VAL A 214 18.42 14.92 -13.42
CA VAL A 214 18.33 13.62 -12.75
C VAL A 214 17.71 12.52 -13.61
N ALA A 215 17.24 12.84 -14.82
CA ALA A 215 16.55 11.88 -15.68
C ALA A 215 17.42 10.65 -16.02
N GLU A 216 18.70 10.86 -16.34
CA GLU A 216 19.66 9.79 -16.63
C GLU A 216 19.95 8.93 -15.37
N ASP A 217 20.05 9.56 -14.20
CA ASP A 217 20.27 8.87 -12.94
C ASP A 217 19.08 7.96 -12.57
N TYR A 218 17.83 8.42 -12.80
CA TYR A 218 16.64 7.58 -12.64
C TYR A 218 16.69 6.38 -13.58
N ALA A 219 16.99 6.58 -14.85
CA ALA A 219 17.12 5.49 -15.83
C ALA A 219 18.20 4.48 -15.42
N ALA A 220 19.32 4.92 -14.87
CA ALA A 220 20.41 4.05 -14.40
C ALA A 220 19.99 3.16 -13.21
N LEU A 221 19.05 3.60 -12.38
CA LEU A 221 18.55 2.84 -11.24
C LEU A 221 17.27 2.04 -11.53
N HIS A 222 16.67 2.17 -12.72
CA HIS A 222 15.40 1.56 -13.10
C HIS A 222 15.33 0.09 -12.74
N ASP A 223 16.25 -0.74 -13.20
CA ASP A 223 16.24 -2.19 -12.98
C ASP A 223 16.33 -2.58 -11.50
N ARG A 224 16.97 -1.75 -10.68
CA ARG A 224 17.14 -2.00 -9.26
C ARG A 224 15.89 -1.60 -8.45
N LEU A 225 15.12 -0.61 -8.92
CA LEU A 225 14.01 0.00 -8.20
C LEU A 225 12.64 -0.12 -8.91
N LYS A 226 12.56 -0.85 -10.04
CA LYS A 226 11.31 -1.08 -10.79
C LYS A 226 10.19 -1.80 -10.02
N HIS A 227 10.46 -2.21 -8.79
CA HIS A 227 9.47 -2.77 -7.86
C HIS A 227 8.89 -1.72 -6.90
N LYS A 228 9.32 -0.44 -7.00
CA LYS A 228 8.87 0.67 -6.18
C LYS A 228 8.03 1.63 -7.02
N PRO A 229 6.70 1.70 -6.79
CA PRO A 229 5.82 2.57 -7.57
C PRO A 229 6.16 4.05 -7.42
N GLU A 230 6.65 4.49 -6.26
CA GLU A 230 7.07 5.86 -6.01
C GLU A 230 8.28 6.24 -6.90
N PHE A 231 9.27 5.36 -6.98
CA PHE A 231 10.43 5.55 -7.85
C PHE A 231 10.01 5.64 -9.32
N LEU A 232 9.17 4.72 -9.78
CA LEU A 232 8.67 4.71 -11.15
C LEU A 232 7.85 5.97 -11.47
N PHE A 233 7.07 6.48 -10.51
CA PHE A 233 6.34 7.73 -10.69
C PHE A 233 7.26 8.94 -10.86
N GLU A 234 8.31 9.03 -10.03
CA GLU A 234 9.33 10.09 -10.11
C GLU A 234 10.10 10.01 -11.43
N GLU A 235 10.55 8.81 -11.84
CA GLU A 235 11.21 8.57 -13.14
C GLU A 235 10.32 9.03 -14.30
N ALA A 236 9.06 8.61 -14.32
CA ALA A 236 8.13 8.99 -15.36
C ALA A 236 7.86 10.50 -15.39
N GLN A 237 7.89 11.17 -14.25
CA GLN A 237 7.76 12.62 -14.23
C GLN A 237 9.00 13.31 -14.82
N CYS A 238 10.20 12.79 -14.59
CA CYS A 238 11.41 13.28 -15.25
C CYS A 238 11.34 13.08 -16.77
N LEU A 239 10.90 11.88 -17.22
CA LEU A 239 10.68 11.58 -18.64
C LEU A 239 9.62 12.51 -19.26
N ASN A 240 8.54 12.80 -18.55
CA ASN A 240 7.52 13.75 -19.01
C ASN A 240 8.11 15.15 -19.23
N LYS A 241 8.92 15.63 -18.29
CA LYS A 241 9.54 16.97 -18.35
C LYS A 241 10.60 17.10 -19.44
N THR A 242 11.24 15.98 -19.82
CA THR A 242 12.17 15.92 -20.94
C THR A 242 11.51 15.59 -22.28
N GLY A 243 10.16 15.54 -22.34
CA GLY A 243 9.39 15.31 -23.56
C GLY A 243 9.32 13.85 -24.02
N GLN A 244 9.80 12.91 -23.19
CA GLN A 244 9.83 11.48 -23.51
C GLN A 244 8.51 10.80 -23.08
N TYR A 245 7.38 11.24 -23.65
CA TYR A 245 6.05 10.83 -23.18
C TYR A 245 5.76 9.34 -23.31
N ALA A 246 6.19 8.70 -24.40
CA ALA A 246 5.99 7.26 -24.59
C ALA A 246 6.76 6.41 -23.56
N ALA A 247 8.00 6.78 -23.26
CA ALA A 247 8.80 6.11 -22.22
C ALA A 247 8.18 6.32 -20.84
N ALA A 248 7.70 7.53 -20.53
CA ALA A 248 7.00 7.82 -19.29
C ALA A 248 5.76 6.94 -19.11
N VAL A 249 4.97 6.72 -20.18
CA VAL A 249 3.80 5.83 -20.14
C VAL A 249 4.23 4.39 -19.84
N GLN A 250 5.29 3.86 -20.48
CA GLN A 250 5.77 2.50 -20.22
C GLN A 250 6.17 2.28 -18.75
N VAL A 251 6.89 3.24 -18.17
CA VAL A 251 7.30 3.20 -16.76
C VAL A 251 6.07 3.24 -15.83
N LEU A 252 5.09 4.11 -16.14
CA LEU A 252 3.86 4.23 -15.36
C LEU A 252 2.93 3.01 -15.48
N GLU A 253 2.90 2.33 -16.62
CA GLU A 253 2.15 1.07 -16.77
C GLU A 253 2.68 0.00 -15.82
N ARG A 254 3.98 -0.01 -15.56
CA ARG A 254 4.56 -0.87 -14.53
C ARG A 254 4.18 -0.41 -13.11
N ALA A 255 4.23 0.89 -12.83
CA ALA A 255 3.81 1.45 -11.53
C ALA A 255 2.34 1.12 -11.24
N LYS A 256 1.46 1.19 -12.25
CA LYS A 256 0.03 0.86 -12.17
C LYS A 256 -0.24 -0.59 -11.74
N GLN A 257 0.66 -1.53 -12.07
CA GLN A 257 0.57 -2.93 -11.63
C GLN A 257 0.94 -3.12 -10.15
N LEU A 258 1.65 -2.17 -9.57
CA LEU A 258 2.16 -2.23 -8.19
C LEU A 258 1.34 -1.40 -7.20
N SER A 259 0.59 -0.41 -7.69
CA SER A 259 -0.12 0.56 -6.86
C SER A 259 -1.49 0.89 -7.41
N GLY A 260 -2.45 1.08 -6.52
CA GLY A 260 -3.79 1.58 -6.84
C GLY A 260 -3.90 3.11 -6.82
N ASP A 261 -2.80 3.85 -6.66
CA ASP A 261 -2.83 5.32 -6.60
C ASP A 261 -3.32 5.92 -7.92
N PRO A 262 -4.45 6.65 -7.94
CA PRO A 262 -4.97 7.28 -9.15
C PRO A 262 -4.02 8.34 -9.73
N MET A 263 -3.07 8.87 -8.97
CA MET A 263 -2.05 9.79 -9.48
C MET A 263 -1.22 9.19 -10.61
N ILE A 264 -1.00 7.88 -10.60
CA ILE A 264 -0.31 7.17 -11.67
C ILE A 264 -1.13 7.27 -12.95
N ARG A 265 -2.45 7.01 -12.89
CA ARG A 265 -3.35 7.12 -14.04
C ARG A 265 -3.47 8.55 -14.56
N TYR A 266 -3.50 9.53 -13.66
CA TYR A 266 -3.49 10.94 -14.07
C TYR A 266 -2.20 11.30 -14.82
N MET A 267 -1.08 10.76 -14.41
CA MET A 267 0.19 10.99 -15.10
C MET A 267 0.23 10.26 -16.45
N ILE A 268 -0.29 9.03 -16.55
CA ILE A 268 -0.43 8.33 -17.83
C ILE A 268 -1.30 9.17 -18.77
N ALA A 269 -2.47 9.63 -18.31
CA ALA A 269 -3.38 10.43 -19.13
C ALA A 269 -2.72 11.73 -19.62
N LYS A 270 -1.97 12.43 -18.77
CA LYS A 270 -1.23 13.63 -19.17
C LYS A 270 -0.17 13.35 -20.24
N ASN A 271 0.56 12.24 -20.12
CA ASN A 271 1.56 11.85 -21.11
C ASN A 271 0.90 11.46 -22.44
N ARG A 272 -0.21 10.71 -22.40
CA ARG A 272 -0.99 10.34 -23.58
C ARG A 272 -1.61 11.57 -24.27
N GLN A 273 -2.14 12.52 -23.49
CA GLN A 273 -2.62 13.80 -24.01
C GLN A 273 -1.50 14.58 -24.72
N ALA A 274 -0.30 14.67 -24.11
CA ALA A 274 0.86 15.32 -24.71
C ALA A 274 1.33 14.62 -26.00
N ALA A 275 1.16 13.29 -26.07
CA ALA A 275 1.40 12.48 -27.27
C ALA A 275 0.25 12.52 -28.28
N LYS A 276 -0.83 13.28 -28.03
CA LYS A 276 -2.08 13.35 -28.81
C LYS A 276 -2.89 12.05 -28.88
N GLU A 277 -2.66 11.15 -27.94
CA GLU A 277 -3.42 9.90 -27.75
C GLU A 277 -4.65 10.15 -26.85
N PHE A 278 -5.57 11.00 -27.33
CA PHE A 278 -6.64 11.56 -26.51
C PHE A 278 -7.64 10.51 -26.00
N GLN A 279 -8.00 9.50 -26.83
CA GLN A 279 -8.92 8.43 -26.43
C GLN A 279 -8.36 7.58 -25.30
N GLU A 280 -7.06 7.30 -25.36
CA GLU A 280 -6.40 6.51 -24.32
C GLU A 280 -6.22 7.33 -23.03
N ALA A 281 -5.99 8.65 -23.15
CA ALA A 281 -5.99 9.56 -22.00
C ALA A 281 -7.37 9.60 -21.32
N GLU A 282 -8.46 9.66 -22.10
CA GLU A 282 -9.83 9.60 -21.60
C GLU A 282 -10.09 8.33 -20.81
N LYS A 283 -9.72 7.17 -21.33
CA LYS A 283 -9.91 5.87 -20.65
C LYS A 283 -9.24 5.84 -19.28
N GLU A 284 -7.99 6.32 -19.18
CA GLU A 284 -7.28 6.34 -17.88
C GLU A 284 -7.95 7.27 -16.86
N LEU A 285 -8.48 8.42 -17.30
CA LEU A 285 -9.18 9.35 -16.43
C LEU A 285 -10.53 8.80 -15.97
N LEU A 286 -11.29 8.15 -16.86
CA LEU A 286 -12.54 7.49 -16.51
C LEU A 286 -12.32 6.36 -15.53
N HIS A 287 -11.30 5.53 -15.75
CA HIS A 287 -10.97 4.48 -14.81
C HIS A 287 -10.50 5.01 -13.44
N ALA A 288 -9.82 6.16 -13.41
CA ALA A 288 -9.47 6.82 -12.15
C ALA A 288 -10.71 7.32 -11.37
N ILE A 289 -11.78 7.71 -12.07
CA ILE A 289 -13.08 8.03 -11.48
C ILE A 289 -13.73 6.77 -10.89
N GLU A 290 -13.63 5.62 -11.57
CA GLU A 290 -14.14 4.34 -11.06
C GLU A 290 -13.47 3.95 -9.74
N ILE A 291 -12.16 4.22 -9.60
CA ILE A 291 -11.44 3.98 -8.33
C ILE A 291 -11.94 4.93 -7.23
N LEU A 292 -12.01 6.24 -7.49
CA LEU A 292 -12.37 7.27 -6.52
C LEU A 292 -13.42 8.24 -7.10
N PRO A 293 -14.72 7.87 -7.11
CA PRO A 293 -15.78 8.64 -7.77
C PRO A 293 -15.97 10.07 -7.25
N GLU A 294 -15.63 10.30 -5.98
CA GLU A 294 -15.83 11.62 -5.32
C GLU A 294 -14.61 12.56 -5.42
N ARG A 295 -13.57 12.16 -6.17
CA ARG A 295 -12.42 13.04 -6.40
C ARG A 295 -12.69 13.99 -7.57
N LEU A 296 -12.45 15.28 -7.35
CA LEU A 296 -12.68 16.33 -8.38
C LEU A 296 -11.61 16.34 -9.48
N TYR A 297 -10.37 15.95 -9.14
CA TYR A 297 -9.22 16.11 -10.01
C TYR A 297 -9.34 15.40 -11.36
N PRO A 298 -9.84 14.14 -11.47
CA PRO A 298 -10.02 13.50 -12.77
C PRO A 298 -11.07 14.19 -13.64
N TYR A 299 -12.14 14.74 -13.08
CA TYR A 299 -13.13 15.52 -13.83
C TYR A 299 -12.53 16.82 -14.38
N TYR A 300 -11.69 17.49 -13.59
CA TYR A 300 -10.94 18.66 -14.05
C TYR A 300 -10.00 18.30 -15.20
N LEU A 301 -9.28 17.17 -15.15
CA LEU A 301 -8.42 16.73 -16.24
C LEU A 301 -9.22 16.35 -17.48
N LEU A 302 -10.38 15.69 -17.32
CA LEU A 302 -11.30 15.40 -18.44
C LEU A 302 -11.82 16.69 -19.10
N ALA A 303 -12.21 17.69 -18.32
CA ALA A 303 -12.64 18.97 -18.88
C ALA A 303 -11.54 19.64 -19.71
N LYS A 304 -10.29 19.58 -19.26
CA LYS A 304 -9.14 20.08 -20.04
C LYS A 304 -8.93 19.27 -21.32
N LEU A 305 -9.05 17.94 -21.23
CA LEU A 305 -8.91 17.04 -22.38
C LEU A 305 -9.97 17.30 -23.43
N TYR A 306 -11.24 17.44 -23.04
CA TYR A 306 -12.34 17.71 -23.96
C TYR A 306 -12.36 19.15 -24.50
N ALA A 307 -11.61 20.07 -23.90
CA ALA A 307 -11.41 21.43 -24.39
C ALA A 307 -10.28 21.54 -25.44
N GLU A 308 -9.47 20.48 -25.63
CA GLU A 308 -8.40 20.46 -26.64
C GLU A 308 -8.97 20.65 -28.05
N PRO A 309 -8.39 21.51 -28.90
CA PRO A 309 -8.88 21.75 -30.24
C PRO A 309 -8.97 20.49 -31.11
N ASP A 310 -7.96 19.61 -30.98
CA ASP A 310 -7.86 18.36 -31.75
C ASP A 310 -8.80 17.26 -31.19
N PHE A 311 -9.42 17.48 -30.03
CA PHE A 311 -10.31 16.48 -29.36
C PHE A 311 -11.56 17.13 -28.75
N TYR A 312 -12.05 18.23 -29.34
CA TYR A 312 -13.16 18.99 -28.79
C TYR A 312 -14.47 18.20 -28.74
N GLN A 313 -15.02 18.00 -27.53
CA GLN A 313 -16.27 17.28 -27.28
C GLN A 313 -17.19 18.08 -26.37
N PRO A 314 -18.08 18.90 -26.92
CA PRO A 314 -18.85 19.90 -26.13
C PRO A 314 -19.72 19.26 -25.06
N ASP A 315 -20.43 18.18 -25.34
CA ASP A 315 -21.34 17.53 -24.38
C ASP A 315 -20.56 16.93 -23.18
N LYS A 316 -19.43 16.27 -23.48
CA LYS A 316 -18.57 15.71 -22.43
C LYS A 316 -17.84 16.82 -21.65
N LEU A 317 -17.45 17.90 -22.30
CA LEU A 317 -16.89 19.07 -21.67
C LEU A 317 -17.89 19.66 -20.67
N GLN A 318 -19.15 19.85 -21.09
CA GLN A 318 -20.21 20.34 -20.21
C GLN A 318 -20.42 19.44 -18.99
N ALA A 319 -20.49 18.13 -19.20
CA ALA A 319 -20.66 17.17 -18.11
C ALA A 319 -19.47 17.19 -17.12
N ALA A 320 -18.23 17.22 -17.62
CA ALA A 320 -17.03 17.26 -16.77
C ALA A 320 -16.91 18.59 -16.00
N THR A 321 -17.19 19.72 -16.65
CA THR A 321 -17.17 21.05 -16.01
C THR A 321 -18.26 21.17 -14.96
N TYR A 322 -19.47 20.67 -15.25
CA TYR A 322 -20.56 20.62 -14.26
C TYR A 322 -20.12 19.84 -13.01
N ALA A 323 -19.50 18.66 -13.18
CA ALA A 323 -19.02 17.87 -12.06
C ALA A 323 -17.98 18.64 -11.21
N VAL A 324 -17.03 19.37 -11.82
CA VAL A 324 -16.03 20.14 -11.08
C VAL A 324 -16.66 21.28 -10.28
N LEU A 325 -17.69 21.94 -10.86
CA LEU A 325 -18.31 23.11 -10.25
C LEU A 325 -19.32 22.79 -9.15
N THR A 326 -19.99 21.61 -9.24
CA THR A 326 -21.12 21.26 -8.36
C THR A 326 -20.80 20.21 -7.31
N LYS A 327 -19.86 19.27 -7.57
CA LYS A 327 -19.51 18.27 -6.58
C LYS A 327 -18.87 18.89 -5.33
N GLU A 328 -19.34 18.48 -4.17
CA GLU A 328 -18.74 18.86 -2.89
C GLU A 328 -17.45 18.08 -2.67
N PRO A 329 -16.32 18.77 -2.42
CA PRO A 329 -15.07 18.09 -2.12
C PRO A 329 -15.05 17.58 -0.68
N LYS A 330 -14.34 16.48 -0.42
CA LYS A 330 -14.13 15.99 0.95
C LYS A 330 -13.51 17.03 1.88
N VAL A 331 -12.64 17.88 1.34
CA VAL A 331 -11.98 19.00 2.05
C VAL A 331 -11.80 20.13 1.05
N GLU A 332 -12.36 21.31 1.38
CA GLU A 332 -12.08 22.52 0.60
C GLU A 332 -10.59 22.89 0.70
N SER A 333 -9.99 23.20 -0.43
CA SER A 333 -8.58 23.58 -0.52
C SER A 333 -8.38 24.66 -1.57
N ARG A 334 -7.26 25.38 -1.47
CA ARG A 334 -6.88 26.38 -2.48
C ARG A 334 -6.77 25.76 -3.88
N ALA A 335 -6.25 24.54 -3.97
CA ALA A 335 -6.14 23.82 -5.25
C ALA A 335 -7.52 23.57 -5.91
N ILE A 336 -8.56 23.28 -5.12
CA ILE A 336 -9.93 23.13 -5.65
C ILE A 336 -10.48 24.45 -6.15
N MET A 337 -10.26 25.56 -5.43
CA MET A 337 -10.68 26.87 -5.89
C MET A 337 -9.97 27.26 -7.20
N GLU A 338 -8.66 27.04 -7.30
CA GLU A 338 -7.89 27.28 -8.52
C GLU A 338 -8.40 26.43 -9.70
N MET A 339 -8.71 25.14 -9.49
CA MET A 339 -9.32 24.28 -10.51
C MET A 339 -10.68 24.81 -10.99
N ARG A 340 -11.56 25.22 -10.06
CA ARG A 340 -12.88 25.79 -10.40
C ARG A 340 -12.77 27.11 -11.18
N GLU A 341 -11.83 27.98 -10.82
CA GLU A 341 -11.57 29.22 -11.56
C GLU A 341 -11.04 28.94 -12.97
N GLU A 342 -10.14 27.98 -13.12
CA GLU A 342 -9.61 27.59 -14.45
C GLU A 342 -10.72 27.02 -15.33
N ILE A 343 -11.62 26.21 -14.79
CA ILE A 343 -12.79 25.67 -15.52
C ILE A 343 -13.73 26.80 -15.98
N LYS A 344 -14.00 27.80 -15.14
CA LYS A 344 -14.82 28.96 -15.56
C LYS A 344 -14.20 29.68 -16.74
N LYS A 345 -12.87 29.89 -16.73
CA LYS A 345 -12.15 30.52 -17.85
C LYS A 345 -12.19 29.68 -19.13
N ILE A 346 -12.23 28.35 -19.03
CA ILE A 346 -12.38 27.47 -20.18
C ILE A 346 -13.78 27.63 -20.79
N LEU A 347 -14.83 27.74 -19.96
CA LEU A 347 -16.22 27.94 -20.41
C LEU A 347 -16.44 29.33 -21.05
N GLU A 348 -15.77 30.37 -20.58
CA GLU A 348 -15.86 31.72 -21.13
C GLU A 348 -15.20 31.85 -22.51
N LYS A 349 -14.26 30.99 -22.84
CA LYS A 349 -13.50 31.01 -24.11
C LYS A 349 -14.14 30.14 -25.21
N LYS A 350 -15.11 29.31 -24.89
CA LYS A 350 -15.78 28.37 -25.79
C LYS A 350 -17.23 28.73 -26.01
#